data_001ac63902c10cb952f6a4e9fd6bb854
#
_entry.id   001ac63902c10cb952f6a4e9fd6bb854
#
_cell.length_a   1.000
_cell.length_b   1.000
_cell.length_c   1.000
_cell.angle_alpha   90.00
_cell.angle_beta   90.00
_cell.angle_gamma   90.00
#
_symmetry.space_group_name_H-M   'P 1'
#
loop_
_entity.id
_entity.type
_entity.pdbx_description
1 polymer ?
#
loop_
_entity_poly.entity_id
_entity_poly.type
_entity_poly.pdbx_seq_one_letter_code
_entity_poly.pdbx_strand_id
1 'polypeptide(L)'
;MAATNGRIVTVFGGTGFLGRRIVRHLRSRGFPVRTASRHPDRGHRLFGPDDPQLLSVGANIHDERSVADALAGAYGVVNAVSLYIEHGQETFHSVHVEAAQLVAAQAHRAGVDRLIHVSGIGADAASQSRYIRKRGEGELAVRAAFPDAILIRPGVMFGPDDAFLTTILKLLRQLPVYPMFGRGRTRLQPAYVEDVAEAVARIMRRTETHSIIFELGGPPVYSYEQFLRVVARQAKADSCHLEA
;
A
#
# COMPACT_ATOMS: atom_id res chain seq x y z
N MET A 1 27.94 5.44 3.89
CA MET A 1 26.47 5.58 3.72
C MET A 1 26.20 6.98 3.20
N ALA A 2 25.59 7.14 2.01
CA ALA A 2 25.25 8.46 1.49
C ALA A 2 24.20 9.09 2.42
N ALA A 3 24.47 10.31 2.89
CA ALA A 3 23.58 11.04 3.77
C ALA A 3 22.26 11.36 3.04
N THR A 4 21.14 10.90 3.61
CA THR A 4 19.78 11.19 3.12
C THR A 4 19.25 12.52 3.67
N ASN A 5 20.11 13.29 4.39
CA ASN A 5 19.77 14.59 4.97
C ASN A 5 19.25 15.54 3.88
N GLY A 6 17.99 15.96 4.04
CA GLY A 6 17.31 16.86 3.12
C GLY A 6 16.42 16.20 2.06
N ARG A 7 16.47 14.87 1.88
CA ARG A 7 15.64 14.17 0.89
C ARG A 7 14.30 13.75 1.50
N ILE A 8 13.37 14.68 1.60
CA ILE A 8 12.04 14.41 2.16
C ILE A 8 11.27 13.43 1.28
N VAL A 9 10.69 12.38 1.88
CA VAL A 9 9.79 11.46 1.19
C VAL A 9 8.37 11.69 1.68
N THR A 10 7.46 12.05 0.77
CA THR A 10 6.03 12.16 1.08
C THR A 10 5.34 10.81 0.86
N VAL A 11 4.60 10.33 1.86
CA VAL A 11 3.86 9.07 1.80
C VAL A 11 2.36 9.35 1.88
N PHE A 12 1.67 9.29 0.74
CA PHE A 12 0.22 9.30 0.69
C PHE A 12 -0.31 7.97 1.21
N GLY A 13 -1.31 8.02 2.10
CA GLY A 13 -1.77 6.84 2.82
C GLY A 13 -0.81 6.37 3.93
N GLY A 14 0.11 7.23 4.38
CA GLY A 14 1.13 6.92 5.39
C GLY A 14 0.60 6.49 6.76
N THR A 15 -0.69 6.71 7.05
CA THR A 15 -1.36 6.24 8.28
C THR A 15 -2.09 4.89 8.11
N GLY A 16 -2.09 4.33 6.88
CA GLY A 16 -2.73 3.06 6.54
C GLY A 16 -1.91 1.83 6.94
N PHE A 17 -2.46 0.65 6.64
CA PHE A 17 -1.84 -0.65 7.00
C PHE A 17 -0.42 -0.82 6.45
N LEU A 18 -0.22 -0.64 5.15
CA LEU A 18 1.12 -0.67 4.53
C LEU A 18 1.87 0.64 4.77
N GLY A 19 1.19 1.79 4.58
CA GLY A 19 1.85 3.10 4.59
C GLY A 19 2.59 3.41 5.89
N ARG A 20 2.02 3.08 7.06
CA ARG A 20 2.68 3.32 8.36
C ARG A 20 3.98 2.52 8.54
N ARG A 21 4.06 1.34 7.92
CA ARG A 21 5.27 0.51 7.92
C ARG A 21 6.31 1.08 6.97
N ILE A 22 5.89 1.52 5.78
CA ILE A 22 6.77 2.24 4.85
C ILE A 22 7.38 3.47 5.54
N VAL A 23 6.57 4.26 6.25
CA VAL A 23 7.06 5.41 7.02
C VAL A 23 8.15 5.02 8.00
N ARG A 24 7.93 3.96 8.81
CA ARG A 24 8.93 3.47 9.78
C ARG A 24 10.22 3.00 9.09
N HIS A 25 10.10 2.24 8.01
CA HIS A 25 11.27 1.77 7.25
C HIS A 25 12.03 2.90 6.54
N LEU A 26 11.36 3.93 6.05
CA LEU A 26 12.02 5.13 5.52
C LEU A 26 12.76 5.90 6.63
N ARG A 27 12.10 6.10 7.77
CA ARG A 27 12.70 6.74 8.94
C ARG A 27 13.95 6.00 9.43
N SER A 28 13.87 4.68 9.58
CA SER A 28 15.03 3.86 10.00
C SER A 28 16.21 3.92 9.02
N ARG A 29 15.97 4.36 7.78
CA ARG A 29 16.99 4.57 6.75
C ARG A 29 17.44 6.02 6.63
N GLY A 30 17.01 6.88 7.56
CA GLY A 30 17.45 8.28 7.67
C GLY A 30 16.74 9.25 6.74
N PHE A 31 15.63 8.87 6.07
CA PHE A 31 14.83 9.83 5.32
C PHE A 31 13.97 10.67 6.25
N PRO A 32 13.95 12.00 6.12
CA PRO A 32 12.84 12.80 6.61
C PRO A 32 11.56 12.36 5.88
N VAL A 33 10.46 12.20 6.61
CA VAL A 33 9.21 11.70 6.05
C VAL A 33 8.06 12.66 6.32
N ARG A 34 7.25 12.90 5.30
CA ARG A 34 5.96 13.59 5.41
C ARG A 34 4.85 12.57 5.19
N THR A 35 4.03 12.33 6.22
CA THR A 35 2.84 11.48 6.08
C THR A 35 1.67 12.34 5.63
N ALA A 36 1.10 12.03 4.48
CA ALA A 36 -0.02 12.75 3.89
C ALA A 36 -1.31 11.92 4.03
N SER A 37 -2.29 12.44 4.76
CA SER A 37 -3.58 11.78 4.96
C SER A 37 -4.70 12.79 5.22
N ARG A 38 -5.97 12.38 5.00
CA ARG A 38 -7.14 13.21 5.33
C ARG A 38 -7.26 13.54 6.82
N HIS A 39 -6.60 12.77 7.67
CA HIS A 39 -6.63 12.89 9.13
C HIS A 39 -5.19 12.97 9.69
N PRO A 40 -4.54 14.15 9.67
CA PRO A 40 -3.16 14.32 10.12
C PRO A 40 -2.95 13.94 11.59
N ASP A 41 -3.95 14.17 12.45
CA ASP A 41 -3.91 13.78 13.88
C ASP A 41 -3.68 12.28 14.08
N ARG A 42 -4.12 11.45 13.13
CA ARG A 42 -3.85 10.02 13.17
C ARG A 42 -2.36 9.73 13.02
N GLY A 43 -1.65 10.53 12.21
CA GLY A 43 -0.21 10.44 12.07
C GLY A 43 0.50 10.77 13.37
N HIS A 44 0.13 11.88 14.02
CA HIS A 44 0.68 12.27 15.32
C HIS A 44 0.47 11.17 16.39
N ARG A 45 -0.71 10.54 16.43
CA ARG A 45 -0.97 9.42 17.35
C ARG A 45 -0.17 8.16 17.06
N LEU A 46 0.13 7.87 15.78
CA LEU A 46 0.84 6.65 15.37
C LEU A 46 2.35 6.74 15.55
N PHE A 47 2.91 7.95 15.40
CA PHE A 47 4.36 8.13 15.32
C PHE A 47 4.91 9.00 16.45
N GLY A 48 4.04 9.61 17.25
CA GLY A 48 4.41 10.58 18.27
C GLY A 48 4.66 11.99 17.72
N PRO A 49 4.63 13.03 18.58
CA PRO A 49 4.87 14.40 18.17
C PRO A 49 6.35 14.79 18.09
N ASP A 50 7.25 13.95 18.62
CA ASP A 50 8.62 14.39 18.98
C ASP A 50 9.69 14.07 17.92
N ASP A 51 9.32 13.47 16.78
CA ASP A 51 10.30 13.25 15.71
C ASP A 51 10.31 14.45 14.74
N PRO A 52 11.34 15.34 14.81
CA PRO A 52 11.41 16.52 13.96
C PRO A 52 11.57 16.21 12.47
N GLN A 53 11.91 14.97 12.16
CA GLN A 53 12.04 14.49 10.77
C GLN A 53 10.81 13.73 10.29
N LEU A 54 9.71 13.74 11.03
CA LEU A 54 8.46 13.13 10.65
C LEU A 54 7.31 14.13 10.81
N LEU A 55 6.80 14.61 9.69
CA LEU A 55 5.73 15.58 9.64
C LEU A 55 4.43 14.91 9.19
N SER A 56 3.34 15.13 9.92
CA SER A 56 2.00 14.73 9.52
C SER A 56 1.25 15.92 8.92
N VAL A 57 0.79 15.78 7.67
CA VAL A 57 0.06 16.82 6.94
C VAL A 57 -1.31 16.36 6.51
N GLY A 58 -2.27 17.28 6.51
CA GLY A 58 -3.58 17.07 5.91
C GLY A 58 -3.46 17.04 4.39
N ALA A 59 -3.94 15.95 3.74
CA ALA A 59 -3.97 15.88 2.30
C ALA A 59 -5.15 15.04 1.81
N ASN A 60 -5.89 15.62 0.85
CA ASN A 60 -6.92 14.93 0.09
C ASN A 60 -6.40 14.63 -1.31
N ILE A 61 -6.33 13.35 -1.68
CA ILE A 61 -5.82 12.89 -2.98
C ILE A 61 -6.70 13.30 -4.17
N HIS A 62 -7.92 13.80 -3.92
CA HIS A 62 -8.84 14.30 -4.94
C HIS A 62 -8.75 15.82 -5.12
N ASP A 63 -7.96 16.50 -4.30
CA ASP A 63 -7.76 17.93 -4.34
C ASP A 63 -6.35 18.29 -4.83
N GLU A 64 -6.28 18.94 -5.99
CA GLU A 64 -5.02 19.27 -6.66
C GLU A 64 -4.11 20.12 -5.79
N ARG A 65 -4.65 21.15 -5.13
CA ARG A 65 -3.88 22.05 -4.27
C ARG A 65 -3.36 21.32 -3.05
N SER A 66 -4.22 20.53 -2.42
CA SER A 66 -3.86 19.71 -1.26
C SER A 66 -2.72 18.72 -1.55
N VAL A 67 -2.76 18.09 -2.75
CA VAL A 67 -1.69 17.21 -3.21
C VAL A 67 -0.40 17.99 -3.49
N ALA A 68 -0.49 19.13 -4.18
CA ALA A 68 0.67 19.97 -4.47
C ALA A 68 1.36 20.48 -3.19
N ASP A 69 0.59 20.95 -2.21
CA ASP A 69 1.11 21.41 -0.91
C ASP A 69 1.82 20.27 -0.16
N ALA A 70 1.27 19.06 -0.20
CA ALA A 70 1.89 17.88 0.41
C ALA A 70 3.19 17.45 -0.29
N LEU A 71 3.39 17.85 -1.54
CA LEU A 71 4.57 17.49 -2.36
C LEU A 71 5.66 18.58 -2.34
N ALA A 72 5.38 19.77 -1.81
CA ALA A 72 6.34 20.88 -1.82
C ALA A 72 7.70 20.47 -1.22
N GLY A 73 8.77 20.57 -2.02
CA GLY A 73 10.13 20.21 -1.63
C GLY A 73 10.39 18.71 -1.40
N ALA A 74 9.48 17.85 -1.83
CA ALA A 74 9.70 16.40 -1.72
C ALA A 74 10.74 15.91 -2.73
N TYR A 75 11.69 15.09 -2.26
CA TYR A 75 12.62 14.33 -3.10
C TYR A 75 11.92 13.12 -3.71
N GLY A 76 11.11 12.43 -2.91
CA GLY A 76 10.45 11.21 -3.32
C GLY A 76 9.01 11.12 -2.84
N VAL A 77 8.22 10.35 -3.55
CA VAL A 77 6.81 10.13 -3.24
C VAL A 77 6.50 8.64 -3.20
N VAL A 78 5.74 8.22 -2.21
CA VAL A 78 5.09 6.90 -2.18
C VAL A 78 3.59 7.10 -2.16
N ASN A 79 2.89 6.64 -3.19
CA ASN A 79 1.43 6.56 -3.18
C ASN A 79 0.99 5.15 -2.75
N ALA A 80 0.62 5.02 -1.47
CA ALA A 80 0.11 3.79 -0.86
C ALA A 80 -1.40 3.87 -0.54
N VAL A 81 -2.12 4.79 -1.17
CA VAL A 81 -3.58 4.88 -1.02
C VAL A 81 -4.24 3.78 -1.83
N SER A 82 -5.17 3.08 -1.20
CA SER A 82 -5.93 2.00 -1.84
C SER A 82 -7.36 1.94 -1.29
N LEU A 83 -8.28 1.49 -2.12
CA LEU A 83 -9.68 1.26 -1.80
C LEU A 83 -10.03 -0.19 -2.12
N TYR A 84 -10.67 -0.90 -1.18
CA TYR A 84 -11.11 -2.29 -1.36
C TYR A 84 -12.63 -2.42 -1.49
N ILE A 85 -13.39 -1.42 -0.99
CA ILE A 85 -14.85 -1.38 -1.02
C ILE A 85 -15.27 0.03 -1.42
N GLU A 86 -16.08 0.14 -2.47
CA GLU A 86 -16.61 1.43 -2.92
C GLU A 86 -17.65 1.96 -1.93
N HIS A 87 -17.58 3.25 -1.60
CA HIS A 87 -18.53 3.91 -0.71
C HIS A 87 -18.73 5.39 -1.12
N GLY A 88 -19.94 5.76 -1.43
CA GLY A 88 -20.28 7.13 -1.86
C GLY A 88 -19.49 7.53 -3.11
N GLN A 89 -18.75 8.63 -3.02
CA GLN A 89 -17.90 9.12 -4.12
C GLN A 89 -16.54 8.41 -4.22
N GLU A 90 -16.17 7.66 -3.19
CA GLU A 90 -14.95 6.85 -3.20
C GLU A 90 -15.20 5.56 -4.00
N THR A 91 -14.80 5.57 -5.27
CA THR A 91 -14.92 4.45 -6.20
C THR A 91 -13.55 3.90 -6.57
N PHE A 92 -13.50 2.69 -7.12
CA PHE A 92 -12.23 2.17 -7.64
C PHE A 92 -11.65 3.07 -8.72
N HIS A 93 -12.48 3.74 -9.51
CA HIS A 93 -12.03 4.67 -10.53
C HIS A 93 -11.48 5.95 -9.90
N SER A 94 -12.24 6.60 -9.01
CA SER A 94 -11.81 7.85 -8.40
C SER A 94 -10.50 7.72 -7.62
N VAL A 95 -10.29 6.58 -6.92
CA VAL A 95 -9.09 6.38 -6.09
C VAL A 95 -7.92 5.79 -6.87
N HIS A 96 -8.18 4.71 -7.65
CA HIS A 96 -7.07 3.99 -8.30
C HIS A 96 -6.64 4.61 -9.64
N VAL A 97 -7.53 5.39 -10.30
CA VAL A 97 -7.20 6.01 -11.59
C VAL A 97 -7.01 7.52 -11.43
N GLU A 98 -8.08 8.25 -11.12
CA GLU A 98 -8.05 9.72 -11.11
C GLU A 98 -7.11 10.28 -10.05
N ALA A 99 -7.26 9.87 -8.80
CA ALA A 99 -6.41 10.36 -7.71
C ALA A 99 -4.95 9.86 -7.84
N ALA A 100 -4.74 8.63 -8.34
CA ALA A 100 -3.39 8.14 -8.59
C ALA A 100 -2.70 8.93 -9.71
N GLN A 101 -3.42 9.26 -10.79
CA GLN A 101 -2.95 10.14 -11.86
C GLN A 101 -2.63 11.55 -11.33
N LEU A 102 -3.53 12.12 -10.51
CA LEU A 102 -3.34 13.43 -9.93
C LEU A 102 -2.06 13.50 -9.08
N VAL A 103 -1.85 12.53 -8.19
CA VAL A 103 -0.61 12.45 -7.38
C VAL A 103 0.61 12.37 -8.28
N ALA A 104 0.58 11.56 -9.33
CA ALA A 104 1.70 11.40 -10.27
C ALA A 104 1.97 12.69 -11.06
N ALA A 105 0.93 13.35 -11.57
CA ALA A 105 1.05 14.60 -12.31
C ALA A 105 1.62 15.74 -11.42
N GLN A 106 1.14 15.86 -10.18
CA GLN A 106 1.66 16.86 -9.25
C GLN A 106 3.10 16.54 -8.82
N ALA A 107 3.45 15.26 -8.65
CA ALA A 107 4.83 14.85 -8.38
C ALA A 107 5.77 15.25 -9.54
N HIS A 108 5.33 15.04 -10.79
CA HIS A 108 6.10 15.46 -11.97
C HIS A 108 6.26 16.98 -12.05
N ARG A 109 5.17 17.74 -11.83
CA ARG A 109 5.21 19.22 -11.82
C ARG A 109 6.12 19.78 -10.72
N ALA A 110 6.13 19.12 -9.54
CA ALA A 110 6.96 19.50 -8.41
C ALA A 110 8.45 19.13 -8.58
N GLY A 111 8.83 18.49 -9.69
CA GLY A 111 10.20 18.04 -9.94
C GLY A 111 10.66 16.94 -8.97
N VAL A 112 9.73 16.10 -8.51
CA VAL A 112 10.06 14.96 -7.64
C VAL A 112 10.94 13.96 -8.41
N ASP A 113 12.07 13.56 -7.84
CA ASP A 113 13.00 12.63 -8.48
C ASP A 113 12.45 11.19 -8.57
N ARG A 114 11.57 10.79 -7.63
CA ARG A 114 11.13 9.41 -7.49
C ARG A 114 9.67 9.28 -7.09
N LEU A 115 8.90 8.55 -7.90
CA LEU A 115 7.56 8.14 -7.56
C LEU A 115 7.48 6.62 -7.47
N ILE A 116 7.05 6.11 -6.32
CA ILE A 116 6.66 4.72 -6.12
C ILE A 116 5.14 4.67 -5.96
N HIS A 117 4.47 3.94 -6.85
CA HIS A 117 3.03 3.71 -6.79
C HIS A 117 2.74 2.26 -6.39
N VAL A 118 1.95 2.07 -5.34
CA VAL A 118 1.54 0.74 -4.85
C VAL A 118 0.25 0.32 -5.53
N SER A 119 0.37 -0.71 -6.35
CA SER A 119 -0.72 -1.40 -7.06
C SER A 119 -1.01 -2.77 -6.42
N GLY A 120 -1.17 -3.82 -7.20
CA GLY A 120 -1.37 -5.20 -6.72
C GLY A 120 -1.08 -6.23 -7.81
N ILE A 121 -0.63 -7.42 -7.41
CA ILE A 121 -0.44 -8.55 -8.34
C ILE A 121 -1.72 -8.79 -9.14
N GLY A 122 -1.56 -8.98 -10.44
CA GLY A 122 -2.65 -9.22 -11.37
C GLY A 122 -3.36 -7.95 -11.87
N ALA A 123 -2.86 -6.74 -11.56
CA ALA A 123 -3.40 -5.50 -12.13
C ALA A 123 -3.37 -5.58 -13.67
N ASP A 124 -4.55 -5.43 -14.28
CA ASP A 124 -4.75 -5.58 -15.73
C ASP A 124 -5.94 -4.73 -16.18
N ALA A 125 -5.68 -3.79 -17.09
CA ALA A 125 -6.70 -2.89 -17.64
C ALA A 125 -7.76 -3.60 -18.50
N ALA A 126 -7.49 -4.82 -18.97
CA ALA A 126 -8.42 -5.64 -19.72
C ALA A 126 -9.24 -6.62 -18.84
N SER A 127 -9.01 -6.65 -17.53
CA SER A 127 -9.66 -7.58 -16.62
C SER A 127 -11.18 -7.41 -16.57
N GLN A 128 -11.91 -8.51 -16.46
CA GLN A 128 -13.36 -8.51 -16.21
C GLN A 128 -13.71 -8.02 -14.80
N SER A 129 -12.80 -8.20 -13.83
CA SER A 129 -12.96 -7.67 -12.47
C SER A 129 -12.80 -6.15 -12.47
N ARG A 130 -13.84 -5.41 -12.05
CA ARG A 130 -13.78 -3.94 -11.95
C ARG A 130 -12.61 -3.46 -11.09
N TYR A 131 -12.38 -4.11 -9.95
CA TYR A 131 -11.28 -3.77 -9.04
C TYR A 131 -9.92 -3.93 -9.71
N ILE A 132 -9.66 -5.09 -10.33
CA ILE A 132 -8.40 -5.39 -11.01
C ILE A 132 -8.19 -4.48 -12.22
N ARG A 133 -9.26 -4.27 -13.01
CA ARG A 133 -9.22 -3.39 -14.17
C ARG A 133 -8.86 -1.96 -13.79
N LYS A 134 -9.50 -1.40 -12.74
CA LYS A 134 -9.21 -0.02 -12.32
C LYS A 134 -7.80 0.14 -11.73
N ARG A 135 -7.23 -0.91 -11.15
CA ARG A 135 -5.81 -0.91 -10.80
C ARG A 135 -4.91 -0.87 -12.04
N GLY A 136 -5.19 -1.69 -13.04
CA GLY A 136 -4.43 -1.67 -14.31
C GLY A 136 -4.53 -0.33 -15.05
N GLU A 137 -5.75 0.24 -15.15
CA GLU A 137 -5.96 1.58 -15.71
C GLU A 137 -5.18 2.65 -14.93
N GLY A 138 -5.16 2.54 -13.59
CA GLY A 138 -4.41 3.45 -12.71
C GLY A 138 -2.90 3.39 -12.95
N GLU A 139 -2.34 2.21 -13.14
CA GLU A 139 -0.92 2.06 -13.49
C GLU A 139 -0.57 2.75 -14.81
N LEU A 140 -1.45 2.62 -15.81
CA LEU A 140 -1.28 3.31 -17.10
C LEU A 140 -1.35 4.83 -16.93
N ALA A 141 -2.34 5.33 -16.15
CA ALA A 141 -2.51 6.75 -15.87
C ALA A 141 -1.33 7.35 -15.09
N VAL A 142 -0.82 6.62 -14.10
CA VAL A 142 0.38 7.01 -13.34
C VAL A 142 1.60 7.12 -14.24
N ARG A 143 1.85 6.13 -15.10
CA ARG A 143 2.99 6.15 -16.03
C ARG A 143 2.87 7.23 -17.10
N ALA A 144 1.66 7.51 -17.55
CA ALA A 144 1.43 8.61 -18.50
C ALA A 144 1.75 9.97 -17.87
N ALA A 145 1.47 10.15 -16.56
CA ALA A 145 1.73 11.39 -15.82
C ALA A 145 3.16 11.50 -15.27
N PHE A 146 3.79 10.37 -14.94
CA PHE A 146 5.16 10.27 -14.42
C PHE A 146 5.86 9.07 -15.07
N PRO A 147 6.53 9.23 -16.23
CA PRO A 147 7.08 8.11 -17.02
C PRO A 147 8.04 7.19 -16.28
N ASP A 148 8.84 7.75 -15.36
CA ASP A 148 9.80 7.02 -14.53
C ASP A 148 9.21 6.39 -13.27
N ALA A 149 7.88 6.36 -13.15
CA ALA A 149 7.21 5.78 -11.98
C ALA A 149 7.58 4.30 -11.79
N ILE A 150 7.88 3.95 -10.54
CA ILE A 150 8.13 2.58 -10.11
C ILE A 150 6.81 2.02 -9.57
N LEU A 151 6.38 0.89 -10.12
CA LEU A 151 5.16 0.22 -9.70
C LEU A 151 5.50 -0.95 -8.78
N ILE A 152 4.86 -0.98 -7.62
CA ILE A 152 4.95 -2.09 -6.68
C ILE A 152 3.62 -2.83 -6.70
N ARG A 153 3.64 -4.11 -7.06
CA ARG A 153 2.49 -5.01 -7.06
C ARG A 153 2.62 -6.04 -5.94
N PRO A 154 2.19 -5.73 -4.71
CA PRO A 154 2.17 -6.74 -3.65
C PRO A 154 1.07 -7.78 -3.91
N GLY A 155 1.28 -9.00 -3.41
CA GLY A 155 0.23 -9.98 -3.21
C GLY A 155 -0.74 -9.55 -2.10
N VAL A 156 -1.64 -10.45 -1.71
CA VAL A 156 -2.46 -10.24 -0.52
C VAL A 156 -1.53 -10.10 0.69
N MET A 157 -1.55 -8.91 1.29
CA MET A 157 -0.66 -8.63 2.43
C MET A 157 -1.28 -9.12 3.74
N PHE A 158 -0.43 -9.68 4.59
CA PHE A 158 -0.79 -10.11 5.94
C PHE A 158 0.20 -9.56 6.97
N GLY A 159 -0.22 -9.53 8.22
CA GLY A 159 0.60 -9.11 9.35
C GLY A 159 -0.24 -8.55 10.50
N PRO A 160 0.38 -8.08 11.59
CA PRO A 160 -0.36 -7.48 12.69
C PRO A 160 -1.31 -6.38 12.23
N ASP A 161 -2.55 -6.40 12.70
CA ASP A 161 -3.63 -5.45 12.38
C ASP A 161 -4.13 -5.50 10.90
N ASP A 162 -3.88 -6.59 10.16
CA ASP A 162 -4.52 -6.72 8.86
C ASP A 162 -6.02 -7.07 9.02
N ALA A 163 -6.83 -6.50 8.13
CA ALA A 163 -8.27 -6.72 8.18
C ALA A 163 -8.68 -8.03 7.48
N PHE A 164 -7.90 -8.52 6.51
CA PHE A 164 -8.27 -9.66 5.69
C PHE A 164 -8.20 -10.98 6.46
N LEU A 165 -7.03 -11.30 7.05
CA LEU A 165 -6.89 -12.50 7.89
C LEU A 165 -7.74 -12.42 9.15
N THR A 166 -7.78 -11.25 9.79
CA THR A 166 -8.60 -11.04 10.99
C THR A 166 -10.08 -11.34 10.70
N THR A 167 -10.60 -10.90 9.54
CA THR A 167 -11.97 -11.20 9.14
C THR A 167 -12.17 -12.69 8.87
N ILE A 168 -11.26 -13.34 8.15
CA ILE A 168 -11.32 -14.78 7.89
C ILE A 168 -11.29 -15.57 9.21
N LEU A 169 -10.36 -15.26 10.10
CA LEU A 169 -10.25 -15.91 11.41
C LEU A 169 -11.52 -15.73 12.25
N LYS A 170 -12.09 -14.53 12.26
CA LYS A 170 -13.34 -14.26 12.94
C LYS A 170 -14.48 -15.11 12.39
N LEU A 171 -14.63 -15.18 11.07
CA LEU A 171 -15.67 -15.99 10.43
C LEU A 171 -15.46 -17.50 10.69
N LEU A 172 -14.22 -17.99 10.60
CA LEU A 172 -13.89 -19.39 10.89
C LEU A 172 -14.20 -19.80 12.33
N ARG A 173 -14.10 -18.87 13.28
CA ARG A 173 -14.43 -19.11 14.69
C ARG A 173 -15.93 -19.03 14.99
N GLN A 174 -16.67 -18.22 14.23
CA GLN A 174 -18.09 -17.95 14.48
C GLN A 174 -19.03 -18.85 13.67
N LEU A 175 -18.60 -19.36 12.54
CA LEU A 175 -19.46 -20.12 11.64
C LEU A 175 -19.08 -21.61 11.64
N PRO A 176 -20.06 -22.54 11.72
CA PRO A 176 -19.80 -23.96 11.61
C PRO A 176 -19.29 -24.36 10.22
N VAL A 177 -19.64 -23.58 9.20
CA VAL A 177 -19.19 -23.77 7.80
C VAL A 177 -18.77 -22.41 7.25
N TYR A 178 -17.57 -22.33 6.68
CA TYR A 178 -17.09 -21.10 6.03
C TYR A 178 -17.64 -21.02 4.59
N PRO A 179 -18.40 -19.98 4.24
CA PRO A 179 -18.90 -19.80 2.89
C PRO A 179 -17.73 -19.47 1.94
N MET A 180 -17.38 -20.42 1.07
CA MET A 180 -16.33 -20.20 0.09
C MET A 180 -16.91 -19.46 -1.13
N PHE A 181 -16.36 -18.28 -1.42
CA PHE A 181 -16.77 -17.50 -2.59
C PHE A 181 -16.13 -18.09 -3.86
N GLY A 182 -16.94 -18.28 -4.91
CA GLY A 182 -16.50 -18.87 -6.16
C GLY A 182 -16.12 -20.35 -6.01
N ARG A 183 -15.20 -20.82 -6.87
CA ARG A 183 -14.76 -22.23 -6.88
C ARG A 183 -13.48 -22.46 -6.05
N GLY A 184 -13.04 -21.51 -5.24
CA GLY A 184 -11.81 -21.60 -4.45
C GLY A 184 -10.51 -21.70 -5.26
N ARG A 185 -10.54 -21.49 -6.58
CA ARG A 185 -9.40 -21.69 -7.49
C ARG A 185 -8.53 -20.43 -7.66
N THR A 186 -8.99 -19.28 -7.20
CA THR A 186 -8.23 -18.03 -7.27
C THR A 186 -6.86 -18.22 -6.62
N ARG A 187 -5.80 -17.89 -7.35
CA ARG A 187 -4.44 -18.03 -6.85
C ARG A 187 -4.10 -16.81 -5.98
N LEU A 188 -3.53 -17.07 -4.83
CA LEU A 188 -3.06 -16.07 -3.87
C LEU A 188 -1.59 -16.34 -3.56
N GLN A 189 -0.82 -15.28 -3.49
CA GLN A 189 0.58 -15.32 -3.07
C GLN A 189 0.77 -14.33 -1.92
N PRO A 190 0.44 -14.73 -0.67
CA PRO A 190 0.47 -13.84 0.48
C PRO A 190 1.86 -13.29 0.74
N ALA A 191 1.96 -11.98 0.97
CA ALA A 191 3.20 -11.28 1.28
C ALA A 191 3.15 -10.72 2.70
N TYR A 192 4.23 -10.87 3.46
CA TYR A 192 4.32 -10.23 4.77
C TYR A 192 4.49 -8.72 4.58
N VAL A 193 3.66 -7.96 5.26
CA VAL A 193 3.54 -6.51 5.04
C VAL A 193 4.83 -5.74 5.37
N GLU A 194 5.62 -6.22 6.34
CA GLU A 194 6.90 -5.59 6.67
C GLU A 194 7.93 -5.78 5.54
N ASP A 195 7.94 -6.96 4.89
CA ASP A 195 8.85 -7.22 3.76
C ASP A 195 8.52 -6.31 2.57
N VAL A 196 7.22 -6.09 2.31
CA VAL A 196 6.76 -5.16 1.28
C VAL A 196 7.18 -3.73 1.61
N ALA A 197 7.00 -3.31 2.86
CA ALA A 197 7.36 -1.96 3.32
C ALA A 197 8.88 -1.76 3.27
N GLU A 198 9.66 -2.75 3.67
CA GLU A 198 11.11 -2.73 3.57
C GLU A 198 11.58 -2.63 2.11
N ALA A 199 10.99 -3.43 1.21
CA ALA A 199 11.29 -3.38 -0.22
C ALA A 199 11.07 -1.98 -0.80
N VAL A 200 9.92 -1.34 -0.49
CA VAL A 200 9.63 0.04 -0.90
C VAL A 200 10.71 1.01 -0.40
N ALA A 201 11.10 0.91 0.87
CA ALA A 201 12.13 1.80 1.43
C ALA A 201 13.52 1.55 0.85
N ARG A 202 13.86 0.29 0.50
CA ARG A 202 15.10 -0.05 -0.22
C ARG A 202 15.10 0.51 -1.65
N ILE A 203 13.99 0.41 -2.37
CA ILE A 203 13.81 0.93 -3.72
C ILE A 203 13.92 2.46 -3.72
N MET A 204 13.36 3.15 -2.71
CA MET A 204 13.48 4.60 -2.58
C MET A 204 14.94 5.08 -2.50
N ARG A 205 15.85 4.28 -1.98
CA ARG A 205 17.29 4.58 -1.91
C ARG A 205 18.06 4.35 -3.21
N ARG A 206 17.56 3.49 -4.11
CA ARG A 206 18.29 3.12 -5.33
C ARG A 206 18.22 4.24 -6.35
N THR A 207 19.35 4.67 -6.89
CA THR A 207 19.42 5.76 -7.88
C THR A 207 19.14 5.29 -9.31
N GLU A 208 19.31 4.01 -9.61
CA GLU A 208 19.27 3.46 -10.97
C GLU A 208 17.95 2.77 -11.34
N THR A 209 16.88 3.00 -10.57
CA THR A 209 15.62 2.26 -10.78
C THR A 209 14.57 3.20 -11.38
N HIS A 210 14.23 3.01 -12.64
CA HIS A 210 13.24 3.81 -13.36
C HIS A 210 12.26 2.91 -14.11
N SER A 211 10.97 3.28 -14.13
CA SER A 211 9.93 2.64 -14.94
C SER A 211 9.84 1.11 -14.81
N ILE A 212 10.11 0.58 -13.62
CA ILE A 212 10.14 -0.87 -13.33
C ILE A 212 8.88 -1.27 -12.58
N ILE A 213 8.41 -2.50 -12.83
CA ILE A 213 7.36 -3.17 -12.04
C ILE A 213 8.03 -4.22 -11.16
N PHE A 214 7.79 -4.15 -9.85
CA PHE A 214 8.16 -5.20 -8.90
C PHE A 214 6.91 -5.91 -8.41
N GLU A 215 6.80 -7.21 -8.65
CA GLU A 215 5.78 -8.07 -8.03
C GLU A 215 6.34 -8.68 -6.76
N LEU A 216 5.68 -8.41 -5.63
CA LEU A 216 6.12 -8.81 -4.30
C LEU A 216 5.13 -9.80 -3.70
N GLY A 217 5.42 -11.08 -3.87
CA GLY A 217 4.70 -12.19 -3.27
C GLY A 217 5.57 -12.95 -2.28
N GLY A 218 4.95 -13.65 -1.32
CA GLY A 218 5.66 -14.62 -0.48
C GLY A 218 6.02 -15.87 -1.27
N PRO A 219 6.83 -16.79 -0.68
CA PRO A 219 7.33 -17.97 -1.39
C PRO A 219 6.23 -18.90 -1.91
N PRO A 220 5.17 -19.27 -1.13
CA PRO A 220 4.15 -20.19 -1.61
C PRO A 220 3.02 -19.48 -2.37
N VAL A 221 2.55 -20.15 -3.43
CA VAL A 221 1.32 -19.79 -4.12
C VAL A 221 0.24 -20.78 -3.70
N TYR A 222 -0.89 -20.28 -3.21
CA TYR A 222 -2.03 -21.05 -2.79
C TYR A 222 -3.22 -20.87 -3.75
N SER A 223 -4.07 -21.88 -3.88
CA SER A 223 -5.46 -21.58 -4.23
C SER A 223 -6.17 -20.96 -3.01
N TYR A 224 -7.26 -20.23 -3.23
CA TYR A 224 -8.03 -19.66 -2.12
C TYR A 224 -8.50 -20.72 -1.13
N GLU A 225 -8.91 -21.89 -1.62
CA GLU A 225 -9.26 -23.04 -0.79
C GLU A 225 -8.07 -23.52 0.07
N GLN A 226 -6.89 -23.72 -0.55
CA GLN A 226 -5.68 -24.12 0.18
C GLN A 226 -5.31 -23.10 1.25
N PHE A 227 -5.39 -21.81 0.90
CA PHE A 227 -5.12 -20.71 1.84
C PHE A 227 -6.07 -20.77 3.06
N LEU A 228 -7.38 -20.93 2.84
CA LEU A 228 -8.36 -21.07 3.91
C LEU A 228 -8.08 -22.28 4.80
N ARG A 229 -7.70 -23.42 4.21
CA ARG A 229 -7.34 -24.63 4.98
C ARG A 229 -6.10 -24.40 5.86
N VAL A 230 -5.09 -23.68 5.38
CA VAL A 230 -3.90 -23.31 6.17
C VAL A 230 -4.30 -22.41 7.34
N VAL A 231 -5.08 -21.35 7.08
CA VAL A 231 -5.54 -20.42 8.12
C VAL A 231 -6.41 -21.14 9.16
N ALA A 232 -7.30 -22.03 8.73
CA ALA A 232 -8.17 -22.79 9.64
C ALA A 232 -7.39 -23.74 10.55
N ARG A 233 -6.34 -24.40 10.02
CA ARG A 233 -5.46 -25.25 10.84
C ARG A 233 -4.72 -24.46 11.90
N GLN A 234 -4.19 -23.29 11.54
CA GLN A 234 -3.49 -22.41 12.48
C GLN A 234 -4.44 -21.90 13.57
N ALA A 235 -5.65 -21.48 13.19
CA ALA A 235 -6.65 -21.02 14.15
C ALA A 235 -7.06 -22.08 15.18
N LYS A 236 -7.09 -23.37 14.80
CA LYS A 236 -7.36 -24.48 15.72
C LYS A 236 -6.16 -24.78 16.63
N ALA A 237 -4.94 -24.71 16.11
CA ALA A 237 -3.73 -24.90 16.91
C ALA A 237 -3.61 -23.84 18.02
N ASP A 238 -3.91 -22.57 17.71
CA ASP A 238 -3.88 -21.49 18.70
C ASP A 238 -4.97 -21.67 19.78
N SER A 239 -6.10 -22.28 19.44
CA SER A 239 -7.18 -22.57 20.41
C SER A 239 -6.80 -23.68 21.40
N CYS A 240 -6.02 -24.67 20.98
CA CYS A 240 -5.53 -25.74 21.86
C CYS A 240 -4.49 -25.27 22.89
N HIS A 241 -3.77 -24.19 22.62
CA HIS A 241 -2.79 -23.64 23.56
C HIS A 241 -3.43 -22.75 24.65
N LEU A 242 -4.70 -22.38 24.51
CA LEU A 242 -5.44 -21.57 25.49
C LEU A 242 -6.22 -22.42 26.50
N GLU A 243 -6.30 -23.74 26.32
CA GLU A 243 -6.98 -24.69 27.23
C GLU A 243 -6.00 -25.54 28.08
N ALA A 244 -4.72 -25.24 28.04
CA ALA A 244 -3.68 -25.87 28.87
C ALA A 244 -3.08 -24.85 29.85
#